data_64b87bb731e5a55457986adfdcc36c6e
#
_entry.id   64b87bb731e5a55457986adfdcc36c6e
#
_cell.length_a   1.000
_cell.length_b   1.000
_cell.length_c   1.000
_cell.angle_alpha   90.00
_cell.angle_beta   90.00
_cell.angle_gamma   90.00
#
_symmetry.space_group_name_H-M   'P 1'
#
loop_
_entity.id
_entity.type
_entity.pdbx_description
1 polymer ?
#
loop_
_entity_poly.entity_id
_entity_poly.type
_entity_poly.pdbx_seq_one_letter_code
_entity_poly.pdbx_strand_id
1 'polypeptide(L)'
;MAISRGQLVKELEPGLNALFGLEYKRYENQHAEIYSTESSDRAFEEEVMLSGFANAQVKAEGSGVVFDNAQETFTARYSHETVALAFAITEEAIEDNLYDRLSSRYTKALARSMANTKQVKSVNPLINGFGTFTSGDGSALFATNHPTVSGTVSNTLATAADLNETSLEQSLIDIAGMTDERGLKIAARGLKMIIPSELQFTAERLMKSQGRVGTADNDVNAIASMGMIPQGYRVNNFLTDTDAFYIMTDVPNGMKYFERSPIKTAMEGDFDTGNVRYKARERYSFGVSDFRGIFASPGA
;
A
#
# COMPACT_ATOMS: atom_id res chain seq x y z
N MET A 1 -52.23 -13.10 -15.41
CA MET A 1 -50.95 -13.54 -14.80
C MET A 1 -50.21 -12.28 -14.38
N ALA A 2 -50.13 -12.02 -13.10
CA ALA A 2 -49.31 -10.89 -12.63
C ALA A 2 -47.84 -11.32 -12.70
N ILE A 3 -47.02 -10.58 -13.42
CA ILE A 3 -45.56 -10.76 -13.41
C ILE A 3 -45.09 -10.40 -12.00
N SER A 4 -44.58 -11.37 -11.26
CA SER A 4 -44.17 -11.15 -9.89
C SER A 4 -42.91 -10.30 -9.86
N ARG A 5 -42.83 -9.32 -8.95
CA ARG A 5 -41.65 -8.46 -8.68
C ARG A 5 -40.32 -9.25 -8.53
N GLY A 6 -40.41 -10.47 -8.01
CA GLY A 6 -39.26 -11.34 -7.85
C GLY A 6 -38.57 -11.74 -9.18
N GLN A 7 -39.24 -11.66 -10.32
CA GLN A 7 -38.68 -11.92 -11.63
C GLN A 7 -37.96 -10.70 -12.19
N LEU A 8 -38.50 -9.49 -11.98
CA LEU A 8 -37.84 -8.24 -12.38
C LEU A 8 -36.52 -7.98 -11.60
N VAL A 9 -36.52 -8.29 -10.30
CA VAL A 9 -35.30 -8.16 -9.48
C VAL A 9 -34.18 -9.06 -9.98
N LYS A 10 -34.48 -10.29 -10.42
CA LYS A 10 -33.50 -11.24 -10.96
C LYS A 10 -32.92 -10.83 -12.32
N GLU A 11 -33.68 -10.13 -13.15
CA GLU A 11 -33.21 -9.63 -14.44
C GLU A 11 -32.36 -8.37 -14.31
N LEU A 12 -32.62 -7.53 -13.31
CA LEU A 12 -31.88 -6.28 -13.07
C LEU A 12 -30.54 -6.49 -12.37
N GLU A 13 -30.44 -7.49 -11.51
CA GLU A 13 -29.22 -7.79 -10.76
C GLU A 13 -27.98 -7.98 -11.67
N PRO A 14 -28.03 -8.78 -12.76
CA PRO A 14 -26.89 -8.92 -13.65
C PRO A 14 -26.46 -7.62 -14.30
N GLY A 15 -27.41 -6.76 -14.68
CA GLY A 15 -27.15 -5.45 -15.28
C GLY A 15 -26.47 -4.49 -14.30
N LEU A 16 -26.94 -4.41 -13.07
CA LEU A 16 -26.32 -3.60 -12.01
C LEU A 16 -24.95 -4.12 -11.60
N ASN A 17 -24.77 -5.44 -11.52
CA ASN A 17 -23.48 -6.05 -11.22
C ASN A 17 -22.45 -5.78 -12.32
N ALA A 18 -22.85 -5.85 -13.59
CA ALA A 18 -21.98 -5.52 -14.72
C ALA A 18 -21.59 -4.03 -14.70
N LEU A 19 -22.54 -3.14 -14.46
CA LEU A 19 -22.32 -1.70 -14.36
C LEU A 19 -21.39 -1.35 -13.17
N PHE A 20 -21.62 -1.98 -12.02
CA PHE A 20 -20.77 -1.84 -10.84
C PHE A 20 -19.34 -2.28 -11.16
N GLY A 21 -19.17 -3.45 -11.77
CA GLY A 21 -17.84 -3.98 -12.12
C GLY A 21 -17.09 -3.09 -13.12
N LEU A 22 -17.78 -2.54 -14.11
CA LEU A 22 -17.19 -1.59 -15.07
C LEU A 22 -16.74 -0.29 -14.39
N GLU A 23 -17.59 0.29 -13.55
CA GLU A 23 -17.25 1.54 -12.88
C GLU A 23 -16.18 1.35 -11.79
N TYR A 24 -16.21 0.24 -11.05
CA TYR A 24 -15.19 -0.07 -10.04
C TYR A 24 -13.79 -0.22 -10.67
N LYS A 25 -13.68 -0.87 -11.83
CA LYS A 25 -12.42 -1.05 -12.57
C LYS A 25 -11.94 0.22 -13.29
N ARG A 26 -12.80 1.21 -13.44
CA ARG A 26 -12.45 2.46 -14.13
C ARG A 26 -11.41 3.27 -13.35
N TYR A 27 -11.40 3.15 -12.03
CA TYR A 27 -10.47 3.87 -11.18
C TYR A 27 -9.16 3.10 -11.10
N GLU A 28 -8.05 3.81 -11.32
CA GLU A 28 -6.70 3.26 -11.24
C GLU A 28 -6.41 2.73 -9.84
N ASN A 29 -5.84 1.53 -9.76
CA ASN A 29 -5.47 0.90 -8.51
C ASN A 29 -4.08 1.38 -8.07
N GLN A 30 -3.99 2.60 -7.53
CA GLN A 30 -2.72 3.19 -7.09
C GLN A 30 -2.07 2.39 -5.94
N HIS A 31 -2.86 1.67 -5.13
CA HIS A 31 -2.34 0.80 -4.09
C HIS A 31 -1.50 -0.37 -4.63
N ALA A 32 -1.75 -0.84 -5.86
CA ALA A 32 -0.97 -1.90 -6.49
C ALA A 32 0.49 -1.48 -6.79
N GLU A 33 0.74 -0.17 -6.83
CA GLU A 33 2.09 0.36 -6.98
C GLU A 33 2.90 0.34 -5.66
N ILE A 34 2.24 0.16 -4.52
CA ILE A 34 2.84 0.19 -3.19
C ILE A 34 2.96 -1.23 -2.60
N TYR A 35 1.93 -2.06 -2.78
CA TYR A 35 1.79 -3.33 -2.10
C TYR A 35 1.94 -4.53 -3.04
N SER A 36 2.59 -5.58 -2.53
CA SER A 36 2.46 -6.92 -3.09
C SER A 36 1.11 -7.50 -2.68
N THR A 37 0.38 -8.10 -3.63
CA THR A 37 -0.95 -8.67 -3.38
C THR A 37 -0.84 -10.15 -3.07
N GLU A 38 -1.39 -10.56 -1.94
CA GLU A 38 -1.53 -11.95 -1.53
C GLU A 38 -2.99 -12.28 -1.20
N SER A 39 -3.37 -13.54 -1.31
CA SER A 39 -4.70 -14.02 -0.93
C SER A 39 -4.68 -14.64 0.46
N SER A 40 -5.77 -14.49 1.22
CA SER A 40 -5.94 -15.09 2.53
C SER A 40 -7.26 -15.84 2.61
N ASP A 41 -7.28 -16.94 3.34
CA ASP A 41 -8.49 -17.72 3.68
C ASP A 41 -8.83 -17.69 5.18
N ARG A 42 -7.98 -16.99 5.99
CA ARG A 42 -8.08 -16.93 7.45
C ARG A 42 -8.76 -15.64 7.93
N ALA A 43 -8.95 -15.52 9.23
CA ALA A 43 -9.48 -14.31 9.86
C ALA A 43 -8.45 -13.19 9.98
N PHE A 44 -7.19 -13.56 10.11
CA PHE A 44 -5.99 -12.71 10.15
C PHE A 44 -4.80 -13.51 9.61
N GLU A 45 -3.77 -12.83 9.16
CA GLU A 45 -2.48 -13.43 8.80
C GLU A 45 -1.40 -12.92 9.75
N GLU A 46 -0.45 -13.79 10.04
CA GLU A 46 0.73 -13.48 10.84
C GLU A 46 1.98 -13.89 10.10
N GLU A 47 2.91 -12.95 9.97
CA GLU A 47 4.21 -13.19 9.38
C GLU A 47 5.30 -12.98 10.41
N VAL A 48 6.09 -14.02 10.63
CA VAL A 48 7.17 -14.04 11.62
C VAL A 48 8.47 -13.69 10.91
N MET A 49 9.17 -12.69 11.45
CA MET A 49 10.53 -12.35 11.01
C MET A 49 11.54 -13.26 11.70
N LEU A 50 12.45 -13.83 10.92
CA LEU A 50 13.54 -14.67 11.42
C LEU A 50 14.86 -13.90 11.40
N SER A 51 15.65 -14.03 12.46
CA SER A 51 16.92 -13.29 12.60
C SER A 51 18.01 -13.71 11.61
N GLY A 52 17.88 -14.85 10.95
CA GLY A 52 18.95 -15.42 10.15
C GLY A 52 20.16 -15.84 11.00
N PHE A 53 21.35 -15.91 10.38
CA PHE A 53 22.60 -16.31 10.99
C PHE A 53 23.60 -15.13 10.97
N ALA A 54 24.57 -15.15 11.90
CA ALA A 54 25.71 -14.24 11.91
C ALA A 54 26.71 -14.56 10.79
N ASN A 55 27.77 -13.75 10.68
CA ASN A 55 28.87 -13.99 9.74
C ASN A 55 29.48 -15.38 9.92
N ALA A 56 29.63 -16.10 8.80
CA ALA A 56 30.40 -17.36 8.81
C ALA A 56 31.84 -17.13 9.22
N GLN A 57 32.37 -18.00 10.07
CA GLN A 57 33.71 -17.92 10.56
C GLN A 57 34.69 -18.77 9.72
N VAL A 58 35.92 -18.34 9.63
CA VAL A 58 36.99 -19.13 8.97
C VAL A 58 37.25 -20.39 9.80
N LYS A 59 37.09 -21.54 9.18
CA LYS A 59 37.41 -22.85 9.80
C LYS A 59 38.88 -23.17 9.60
N ALA A 60 39.63 -23.37 10.69
CA ALA A 60 40.99 -23.89 10.60
C ALA A 60 40.99 -25.40 10.25
N GLU A 61 42.05 -25.87 9.62
CA GLU A 61 42.22 -27.28 9.29
C GLU A 61 42.20 -28.15 10.57
N GLY A 62 41.38 -29.22 10.55
CA GLY A 62 41.22 -30.10 11.70
C GLY A 62 40.29 -29.61 12.82
N SER A 63 39.81 -28.35 12.75
CA SER A 63 38.84 -27.82 13.74
C SER A 63 37.37 -28.17 13.38
N GLY A 64 36.48 -28.13 14.38
CA GLY A 64 35.03 -28.29 14.16
C GLY A 64 34.40 -27.10 13.45
N VAL A 65 33.19 -27.27 12.92
CA VAL A 65 32.32 -26.18 12.41
C VAL A 65 31.68 -25.48 13.57
N VAL A 66 31.55 -24.15 13.51
CA VAL A 66 30.81 -23.35 14.48
C VAL A 66 29.31 -23.45 14.15
N PHE A 67 28.48 -23.74 15.15
CA PHE A 67 27.03 -23.72 15.02
C PHE A 67 26.49 -22.38 15.48
N ASP A 68 25.54 -21.81 14.73
CA ASP A 68 24.80 -20.62 15.10
C ASP A 68 23.29 -20.93 15.14
N ASN A 69 22.51 -20.17 15.89
CA ASN A 69 21.10 -20.35 16.09
C ASN A 69 20.33 -19.15 15.52
N ALA A 70 19.38 -19.42 14.61
CA ALA A 70 18.37 -18.45 14.24
C ALA A 70 17.28 -18.38 15.30
N GLN A 71 16.67 -17.21 15.49
CA GLN A 71 15.56 -16.98 16.40
C GLN A 71 14.47 -16.18 15.71
N GLU A 72 13.25 -16.33 16.20
CA GLU A 72 12.13 -15.46 15.83
C GLU A 72 12.34 -14.09 16.51
N THR A 73 12.13 -13.00 15.77
CA THR A 73 12.33 -11.64 16.27
C THR A 73 11.00 -10.95 16.55
N PHE A 74 10.22 -10.67 15.54
CA PHE A 74 8.91 -10.05 15.70
C PHE A 74 7.88 -10.66 14.74
N THR A 75 6.60 -10.42 15.04
CA THR A 75 5.49 -10.91 14.22
C THR A 75 4.64 -9.75 13.74
N ALA A 76 4.52 -9.61 12.42
CA ALA A 76 3.59 -8.68 11.80
C ALA A 76 2.21 -9.35 11.68
N ARG A 77 1.16 -8.69 12.21
CA ARG A 77 -0.20 -9.20 12.18
C ARG A 77 -1.10 -8.36 11.30
N TYR A 78 -1.78 -9.02 10.37
CA TYR A 78 -2.73 -8.43 9.42
C TYR A 78 -4.15 -8.81 9.80
N SER A 79 -4.89 -7.90 10.39
CA SER A 79 -6.30 -8.10 10.74
C SER A 79 -7.19 -7.66 9.58
N HIS A 80 -7.97 -8.59 9.02
CA HIS A 80 -8.83 -8.30 7.87
C HIS A 80 -10.07 -7.52 8.29
N GLU A 81 -10.24 -6.35 7.68
CA GLU A 81 -11.41 -5.50 7.87
C GLU A 81 -12.46 -5.75 6.78
N THR A 82 -13.72 -5.68 7.17
CA THR A 82 -14.83 -5.74 6.22
C THR A 82 -15.29 -4.33 5.87
N VAL A 83 -15.18 -3.98 4.59
CA VAL A 83 -15.70 -2.73 4.04
C VAL A 83 -16.96 -3.05 3.27
N ALA A 84 -18.06 -2.38 3.61
CA ALA A 84 -19.34 -2.58 2.96
C ALA A 84 -20.13 -1.27 2.92
N LEU A 85 -20.89 -1.09 1.85
CA LEU A 85 -21.81 0.01 1.68
C LEU A 85 -23.03 -0.49 0.90
N ALA A 86 -24.21 0.05 1.20
CA ALA A 86 -25.45 -0.31 0.54
C ALA A 86 -26.32 0.93 0.29
N PHE A 87 -27.23 0.82 -0.68
CA PHE A 87 -28.33 1.76 -0.87
C PHE A 87 -29.64 1.01 -1.01
N ALA A 88 -30.74 1.69 -0.74
CA ALA A 88 -32.09 1.18 -0.94
C ALA A 88 -32.84 2.10 -1.91
N ILE A 89 -33.75 1.51 -2.69
CA ILE A 89 -34.70 2.20 -3.56
C ILE A 89 -36.09 1.84 -3.06
N THR A 90 -36.93 2.84 -2.86
CA THR A 90 -38.27 2.65 -2.36
C THR A 90 -39.20 2.05 -3.42
N GLU A 91 -40.30 1.45 -2.97
CA GLU A 91 -41.30 0.84 -3.83
C GLU A 91 -41.92 1.87 -4.76
N GLU A 92 -42.26 3.06 -4.24
CA GLU A 92 -42.86 4.15 -5.00
C GLU A 92 -41.95 4.65 -6.13
N ALA A 93 -40.61 4.75 -5.86
CA ALA A 93 -39.65 5.14 -6.88
C ALA A 93 -39.52 4.09 -8.01
N ILE A 94 -39.80 2.83 -7.70
CA ILE A 94 -39.85 1.76 -8.70
C ILE A 94 -41.14 1.85 -9.53
N GLU A 95 -42.28 2.14 -8.91
CA GLU A 95 -43.59 2.29 -9.58
C GLU A 95 -43.61 3.50 -10.52
N ASP A 96 -42.99 4.61 -10.12
CA ASP A 96 -42.91 5.85 -10.92
C ASP A 96 -41.88 5.77 -12.06
N ASN A 97 -41.34 4.60 -12.37
CA ASN A 97 -40.38 4.33 -13.43
C ASN A 97 -39.07 5.18 -13.37
N LEU A 98 -38.71 5.69 -12.20
CA LEU A 98 -37.48 6.38 -11.93
C LEU A 98 -36.30 5.42 -11.71
N TYR A 99 -36.61 4.14 -11.67
CA TYR A 99 -35.68 3.07 -11.28
C TYR A 99 -34.41 2.98 -12.15
N ASP A 100 -34.53 3.00 -13.47
CA ASP A 100 -33.40 2.81 -14.39
C ASP A 100 -32.35 3.91 -14.26
N ARG A 101 -32.76 5.15 -14.11
CA ARG A 101 -31.87 6.29 -13.97
C ARG A 101 -31.26 6.38 -12.57
N LEU A 102 -32.05 6.15 -11.53
CA LEU A 102 -31.60 6.24 -10.13
C LEU A 102 -30.71 5.07 -9.76
N SER A 103 -31.10 3.83 -10.07
CA SER A 103 -30.30 2.63 -9.78
C SER A 103 -28.94 2.67 -10.44
N SER A 104 -28.88 3.07 -11.71
CA SER A 104 -27.61 3.21 -12.44
C SER A 104 -26.70 4.28 -11.81
N ARG A 105 -27.25 5.44 -11.42
CA ARG A 105 -26.50 6.51 -10.75
C ARG A 105 -25.97 6.08 -9.39
N TYR A 106 -26.82 5.47 -8.56
CA TYR A 106 -26.41 5.02 -7.23
C TYR A 106 -25.44 3.85 -7.27
N THR A 107 -25.59 2.93 -8.23
CA THR A 107 -24.63 1.84 -8.43
C THR A 107 -23.23 2.37 -8.82
N LYS A 108 -23.16 3.36 -9.71
CA LYS A 108 -21.88 4.03 -10.04
C LYS A 108 -21.30 4.77 -8.83
N ALA A 109 -22.13 5.48 -8.06
CA ALA A 109 -21.71 6.17 -6.85
C ALA A 109 -21.19 5.19 -5.79
N LEU A 110 -21.85 4.04 -5.61
CA LEU A 110 -21.45 2.97 -4.71
C LEU A 110 -20.08 2.39 -5.13
N ALA A 111 -19.91 2.07 -6.42
CA ALA A 111 -18.67 1.55 -6.95
C ALA A 111 -17.49 2.52 -6.72
N ARG A 112 -17.72 3.81 -7.00
CA ARG A 112 -16.74 4.87 -6.76
C ARG A 112 -16.40 4.99 -5.27
N SER A 113 -17.37 4.98 -4.38
CA SER A 113 -17.16 5.07 -2.94
C SER A 113 -16.33 3.89 -2.42
N MET A 114 -16.64 2.66 -2.85
CA MET A 114 -15.88 1.46 -2.47
C MET A 114 -14.42 1.55 -2.96
N ALA A 115 -14.20 1.90 -4.24
CA ALA A 115 -12.87 2.07 -4.80
C ALA A 115 -12.07 3.16 -4.06
N ASN A 116 -12.67 4.32 -3.80
CA ASN A 116 -12.05 5.42 -3.05
C ASN A 116 -11.66 5.00 -1.63
N THR A 117 -12.55 4.32 -0.91
CA THR A 117 -12.28 3.84 0.46
C THR A 117 -11.08 2.90 0.49
N LYS A 118 -10.96 2.02 -0.50
CA LYS A 118 -9.81 1.11 -0.61
C LYS A 118 -8.50 1.88 -0.82
N GLN A 119 -8.49 2.88 -1.70
CA GLN A 119 -7.30 3.71 -1.92
C GLN A 119 -6.92 4.50 -0.65
N VAL A 120 -7.88 5.15 0.01
CA VAL A 120 -7.62 5.87 1.28
C VAL A 120 -7.06 4.94 2.35
N LYS A 121 -7.64 3.73 2.51
CA LYS A 121 -7.12 2.74 3.46
C LYS A 121 -5.72 2.25 3.10
N SER A 122 -5.38 2.18 1.83
CA SER A 122 -4.05 1.76 1.39
C SER A 122 -2.94 2.75 1.72
N VAL A 123 -3.24 4.04 1.79
CA VAL A 123 -2.24 5.06 2.12
C VAL A 123 -2.15 5.35 3.63
N ASN A 124 -3.11 4.88 4.44
CA ASN A 124 -3.08 5.06 5.89
C ASN A 124 -1.78 4.59 6.56
N PRO A 125 -1.20 3.42 6.22
CA PRO A 125 0.10 3.01 6.77
C PRO A 125 1.23 4.00 6.45
N LEU A 126 1.19 4.65 5.29
CA LEU A 126 2.20 5.64 4.89
C LEU A 126 2.01 6.96 5.63
N ILE A 127 0.79 7.51 5.63
CA ILE A 127 0.45 8.79 6.27
C ILE A 127 0.70 8.72 7.79
N ASN A 128 0.28 7.62 8.41
CA ASN A 128 0.39 7.43 9.86
C ASN A 128 1.70 6.74 10.27
N GLY A 129 2.57 6.43 9.31
CA GLY A 129 3.78 5.65 9.51
C GLY A 129 4.86 6.32 10.35
N PHE A 130 4.85 7.64 10.44
CA PHE A 130 5.76 8.42 11.30
C PHE A 130 5.29 8.52 12.77
N GLY A 131 4.13 7.97 13.11
CA GLY A 131 3.57 8.11 14.45
C GLY A 131 2.72 6.95 14.92
N THR A 132 1.47 6.87 14.47
CA THR A 132 0.47 5.96 15.07
C THR A 132 0.41 4.57 14.43
N PHE A 133 0.88 4.42 13.21
CA PHE A 133 0.96 3.11 12.56
C PHE A 133 2.29 2.44 12.94
N THR A 134 2.21 1.30 13.62
CA THR A 134 3.38 0.54 14.08
C THR A 134 3.64 -0.67 13.19
N SER A 135 4.90 -0.98 12.99
CA SER A 135 5.35 -2.23 12.38
C SER A 135 5.32 -3.40 13.39
N GLY A 136 5.63 -4.60 12.94
CA GLY A 136 5.61 -5.80 13.77
C GLY A 136 6.57 -5.78 14.96
N ASP A 137 7.59 -4.94 14.94
CA ASP A 137 8.58 -4.72 16.01
C ASP A 137 8.09 -3.76 17.10
N GLY A 138 6.88 -3.18 16.95
CA GLY A 138 6.28 -2.24 17.90
C GLY A 138 6.73 -0.78 17.74
N SER A 139 7.68 -0.50 16.84
CA SER A 139 8.09 0.86 16.49
C SER A 139 7.14 1.46 15.45
N ALA A 140 7.12 2.80 15.31
CA ALA A 140 6.46 3.43 14.17
C ALA A 140 7.03 2.88 12.85
N LEU A 141 6.23 2.79 11.78
CA LEU A 141 6.68 2.23 10.50
C LEU A 141 7.95 2.94 9.98
N PHE A 142 8.01 4.25 10.12
CA PHE A 142 9.21 5.04 9.79
C PHE A 142 9.84 5.55 11.07
N ALA A 143 10.93 4.94 11.46
CA ALA A 143 11.66 5.26 12.68
C ALA A 143 13.18 5.16 12.47
N THR A 144 13.91 5.91 13.27
CA THR A 144 15.38 5.87 13.27
C THR A 144 15.96 4.76 14.13
N ASN A 145 15.12 4.02 14.85
CA ASN A 145 15.52 3.12 15.93
C ASN A 145 14.76 1.79 15.93
N HIS A 146 14.48 1.21 14.78
CA HIS A 146 13.90 -0.14 14.72
C HIS A 146 14.80 -1.14 15.43
N PRO A 147 14.31 -1.85 16.46
CA PRO A 147 15.12 -2.80 17.22
C PRO A 147 15.46 -4.03 16.37
N THR A 148 16.71 -4.43 16.38
CA THR A 148 17.19 -5.66 15.79
C THR A 148 18.06 -6.42 16.78
N VAL A 149 18.37 -7.69 16.52
CA VAL A 149 19.23 -8.50 17.40
C VAL A 149 20.61 -7.89 17.57
N SER A 150 21.13 -7.20 16.55
CA SER A 150 22.47 -6.58 16.55
C SER A 150 22.51 -5.11 16.97
N GLY A 151 21.35 -4.48 17.17
CA GLY A 151 21.26 -3.05 17.52
C GLY A 151 20.00 -2.40 16.98
N THR A 152 20.14 -1.26 16.32
CA THR A 152 19.02 -0.53 15.70
C THR A 152 19.29 -0.24 14.23
N VAL A 153 18.21 -0.24 13.43
CA VAL A 153 18.24 0.13 12.00
C VAL A 153 17.25 1.25 11.76
N SER A 154 17.59 2.20 10.90
CA SER A 154 16.72 3.29 10.47
C SER A 154 16.16 3.02 9.07
N ASN A 155 14.90 3.36 8.84
CA ASN A 155 14.29 3.44 7.51
C ASN A 155 13.73 4.84 7.20
N THR A 156 14.25 5.85 7.88
CA THR A 156 13.95 7.26 7.64
C THR A 156 15.22 8.10 7.76
N LEU A 157 15.22 9.32 7.21
CA LEU A 157 16.32 10.26 7.37
C LEU A 157 16.49 10.63 8.85
N ALA A 158 17.72 10.81 9.29
CA ALA A 158 18.04 11.24 10.67
C ALA A 158 17.48 12.62 10.99
N THR A 159 17.36 13.50 9.99
CA THR A 159 16.71 14.79 10.06
C THR A 159 15.70 14.86 8.94
N ALA A 160 14.46 15.23 9.27
CA ALA A 160 13.40 15.43 8.30
C ALA A 160 13.83 16.44 7.22
N ALA A 161 13.54 16.14 5.96
CA ALA A 161 13.93 16.99 4.84
C ALA A 161 12.94 16.81 3.67
N ASP A 162 12.67 17.92 2.99
CA ASP A 162 11.90 17.96 1.75
C ASP A 162 12.61 17.20 0.63
N LEU A 163 11.85 16.81 -0.38
CA LEU A 163 12.39 16.16 -1.57
C LEU A 163 13.28 17.12 -2.36
N ASN A 164 14.58 16.91 -2.26
CA ASN A 164 15.61 17.58 -3.04
C ASN A 164 16.72 16.59 -3.41
N GLU A 165 17.70 17.04 -4.18
CA GLU A 165 18.81 16.17 -4.61
C GLU A 165 19.57 15.59 -3.42
N THR A 166 19.96 16.41 -2.46
CA THR A 166 20.74 15.99 -1.29
C THR A 166 19.99 15.02 -0.39
N SER A 167 18.71 15.29 -0.11
CA SER A 167 17.88 14.38 0.71
C SER A 167 17.63 13.03 0.03
N LEU A 168 17.47 13.04 -1.30
CA LEU A 168 17.27 11.82 -2.08
C LEU A 168 18.58 11.01 -2.17
N GLU A 169 19.73 11.64 -2.39
CA GLU A 169 21.06 11.00 -2.36
C GLU A 169 21.32 10.36 -0.99
N GLN A 170 21.07 11.10 0.11
CA GLN A 170 21.26 10.57 1.46
C GLN A 170 20.33 9.38 1.71
N SER A 171 19.08 9.45 1.29
CA SER A 171 18.13 8.34 1.43
C SER A 171 18.61 7.07 0.72
N LEU A 172 19.18 7.21 -0.49
CA LEU A 172 19.71 6.08 -1.25
C LEU A 172 21.00 5.49 -0.61
N ILE A 173 21.82 6.34 0.01
CA ILE A 173 23.00 5.91 0.78
C ILE A 173 22.56 5.14 2.03
N ASP A 174 21.57 5.65 2.75
CA ASP A 174 21.04 5.02 3.97
C ASP A 174 20.40 3.67 3.64
N ILE A 175 19.63 3.56 2.54
CA ILE A 175 19.07 2.29 2.05
C ILE A 175 20.18 1.29 1.75
N ALA A 176 21.24 1.68 1.03
CA ALA A 176 22.37 0.80 0.72
C ALA A 176 23.14 0.39 1.99
N GLY A 177 23.07 1.21 3.02
CA GLY A 177 23.67 0.98 4.34
C GLY A 177 22.90 0.02 5.24
N MET A 178 21.65 -0.32 4.94
CA MET A 178 20.80 -1.16 5.78
C MET A 178 21.40 -2.53 6.07
N THR A 179 21.09 -3.05 7.25
CA THR A 179 21.53 -4.37 7.72
C THR A 179 20.34 -5.25 8.09
N ASP A 180 20.57 -6.55 8.10
CA ASP A 180 19.63 -7.53 8.60
C ASP A 180 19.54 -7.54 10.14
N GLU A 181 18.80 -8.50 10.70
CA GLU A 181 18.64 -8.66 12.16
C GLU A 181 19.95 -8.96 12.89
N ARG A 182 20.94 -9.51 12.21
CA ARG A 182 22.27 -9.88 12.75
C ARG A 182 23.37 -8.87 12.41
N GLY A 183 23.02 -7.74 11.74
CA GLY A 183 23.97 -6.71 11.35
C GLY A 183 24.70 -6.99 10.04
N LEU A 184 24.29 -8.01 9.28
CA LEU A 184 24.85 -8.26 7.96
C LEU A 184 24.30 -7.24 6.95
N LYS A 185 25.15 -6.69 6.10
CA LYS A 185 24.75 -5.81 5.01
C LYS A 185 23.86 -6.54 4.01
N ILE A 186 22.66 -6.06 3.77
CA ILE A 186 21.70 -6.63 2.79
C ILE A 186 21.86 -6.03 1.41
N ALA A 187 22.64 -4.95 1.26
CA ALA A 187 22.85 -4.22 0.01
C ALA A 187 21.53 -3.84 -0.69
N ALA A 188 20.56 -3.38 0.09
CA ALA A 188 19.25 -2.95 -0.41
C ALA A 188 19.37 -1.78 -1.39
N ARG A 189 18.42 -1.68 -2.34
CA ARG A 189 18.38 -0.64 -3.36
C ARG A 189 16.99 -0.03 -3.42
N GLY A 190 16.92 1.28 -3.70
CA GLY A 190 15.67 1.94 -4.05
C GLY A 190 15.18 1.44 -5.41
N LEU A 191 13.92 1.03 -5.50
CA LEU A 191 13.28 0.58 -6.74
C LEU A 191 12.41 1.65 -7.36
N LYS A 192 11.57 2.27 -6.53
CA LYS A 192 10.49 3.15 -6.97
C LYS A 192 10.21 4.19 -5.89
N MET A 193 9.93 5.42 -6.30
CA MET A 193 9.53 6.49 -5.40
C MET A 193 8.02 6.73 -5.48
N ILE A 194 7.35 6.85 -4.32
CA ILE A 194 5.93 7.21 -4.20
C ILE A 194 5.87 8.61 -3.61
N ILE A 195 5.11 9.47 -4.25
CA ILE A 195 5.03 10.89 -3.90
C ILE A 195 3.58 11.42 -3.98
N PRO A 196 3.23 12.48 -3.25
CA PRO A 196 2.01 13.23 -3.46
C PRO A 196 2.05 14.03 -4.77
N SER A 197 0.90 14.54 -5.19
CA SER A 197 0.74 15.31 -6.44
C SER A 197 1.59 16.58 -6.48
N GLU A 198 1.81 17.21 -5.34
CA GLU A 198 2.55 18.45 -5.16
C GLU A 198 4.03 18.31 -5.52
N LEU A 199 4.61 17.14 -5.26
CA LEU A 199 6.02 16.86 -5.54
C LEU A 199 6.29 16.36 -6.96
N GLN A 200 5.24 16.15 -7.79
CA GLN A 200 5.37 15.57 -9.13
C GLN A 200 6.40 16.28 -10.01
N PHE A 201 6.35 17.61 -10.08
CA PHE A 201 7.25 18.37 -10.94
C PHE A 201 8.68 18.43 -10.39
N THR A 202 8.84 18.37 -9.08
CA THR A 202 10.16 18.29 -8.43
C THR A 202 10.80 16.93 -8.72
N ALA A 203 10.04 15.84 -8.56
CA ALA A 203 10.50 14.51 -8.87
C ALA A 203 10.89 14.35 -10.34
N GLU A 204 10.09 14.88 -11.28
CA GLU A 204 10.41 14.85 -12.71
C GLU A 204 11.74 15.52 -13.01
N ARG A 205 11.98 16.71 -12.43
CA ARG A 205 13.26 17.43 -12.59
C ARG A 205 14.43 16.64 -11.99
N LEU A 206 14.28 16.09 -10.78
CA LEU A 206 15.34 15.33 -10.13
C LEU A 206 15.67 14.02 -10.86
N MET A 207 14.67 13.35 -11.42
CA MET A 207 14.84 12.03 -12.00
C MET A 207 15.20 12.03 -13.49
N LYS A 208 14.90 13.11 -14.23
CA LYS A 208 15.08 13.14 -15.70
C LYS A 208 15.95 14.28 -16.21
N SER A 209 16.30 15.27 -15.40
CA SER A 209 17.20 16.32 -15.84
C SER A 209 18.60 15.76 -16.12
N GLN A 210 19.24 16.17 -17.21
CA GLN A 210 20.63 15.81 -17.52
C GLN A 210 21.64 16.58 -16.65
N GLY A 211 21.36 17.84 -16.38
CA GLY A 211 22.17 18.68 -15.50
C GLY A 211 21.58 18.76 -14.10
N ARG A 212 22.41 19.10 -13.14
CA ARG A 212 22.05 19.31 -11.74
C ARG A 212 21.01 20.40 -11.61
N VAL A 213 19.95 20.15 -10.85
CA VAL A 213 18.85 21.10 -10.68
C VAL A 213 19.25 22.21 -9.71
N GLY A 214 19.08 23.47 -10.14
CA GLY A 214 19.28 24.64 -9.29
C GLY A 214 20.72 25.17 -9.22
N THR A 215 21.64 24.69 -10.06
CA THR A 215 23.00 25.22 -10.19
C THR A 215 23.20 25.90 -11.55
N ALA A 216 24.12 26.89 -11.59
CA ALA A 216 24.56 27.53 -12.84
C ALA A 216 25.69 26.74 -13.52
N ASP A 217 26.26 25.78 -12.82
CA ASP A 217 27.36 24.96 -13.28
C ASP A 217 26.85 23.80 -14.16
N ASN A 218 27.68 23.32 -15.07
CA ASN A 218 27.33 22.21 -15.97
C ASN A 218 27.55 20.84 -15.32
N ASP A 219 27.10 20.70 -14.06
CA ASP A 219 27.23 19.48 -13.29
C ASP A 219 26.23 18.41 -13.77
N VAL A 220 26.65 17.16 -13.75
CA VAL A 220 25.80 16.01 -14.11
C VAL A 220 24.84 15.69 -12.95
N ASN A 221 23.58 15.46 -13.27
CA ASN A 221 22.63 14.90 -12.32
C ASN A 221 22.98 13.42 -12.08
N ALA A 222 23.57 13.10 -10.92
CA ALA A 222 24.03 11.77 -10.57
C ALA A 222 22.87 10.77 -10.46
N ILE A 223 21.73 11.17 -9.91
CA ILE A 223 20.56 10.31 -9.69
C ILE A 223 20.01 9.80 -11.04
N ALA A 224 19.85 10.71 -12.00
CA ALA A 224 19.37 10.36 -13.34
C ALA A 224 20.42 9.56 -14.13
N SER A 225 21.70 9.98 -14.08
CA SER A 225 22.79 9.36 -14.84
C SER A 225 23.09 7.92 -14.36
N MET A 226 23.01 7.66 -13.06
CA MET A 226 23.27 6.33 -12.49
C MET A 226 22.02 5.43 -12.52
N GLY A 227 20.83 5.97 -12.79
CA GLY A 227 19.58 5.20 -12.77
C GLY A 227 19.28 4.58 -11.40
N MET A 228 19.52 5.33 -10.32
CA MET A 228 19.45 4.84 -8.94
C MET A 228 18.06 4.37 -8.52
N ILE A 229 17.01 4.85 -9.19
CA ILE A 229 15.61 4.43 -8.98
C ILE A 229 15.05 3.91 -10.30
N PRO A 230 15.24 2.62 -10.62
CA PRO A 230 15.00 2.08 -11.96
C PRO A 230 13.53 2.10 -12.41
N GLN A 231 12.58 2.05 -11.47
CA GLN A 231 11.13 2.11 -11.77
C GLN A 231 10.58 3.54 -11.76
N GLY A 232 11.45 4.54 -11.53
CA GLY A 232 11.08 5.94 -11.51
C GLY A 232 10.19 6.32 -10.31
N TYR A 233 9.30 7.27 -10.51
CA TYR A 233 8.35 7.68 -9.47
C TYR A 233 6.89 7.40 -9.87
N ARG A 234 6.03 7.29 -8.86
CA ARG A 234 4.57 7.19 -9.00
C ARG A 234 3.91 8.24 -8.12
N VAL A 235 2.94 8.93 -8.69
CA VAL A 235 2.12 9.90 -7.95
C VAL A 235 0.95 9.15 -7.32
N ASN A 236 0.74 9.35 -6.03
CA ASN A 236 -0.43 8.85 -5.33
C ASN A 236 -1.28 10.03 -4.85
N ASN A 237 -2.46 10.15 -5.43
CA ASN A 237 -3.38 11.27 -5.19
C ASN A 237 -4.12 11.20 -3.84
N PHE A 238 -3.94 10.13 -3.09
CA PHE A 238 -4.58 9.92 -1.78
C PHE A 238 -3.66 10.22 -0.61
N LEU A 239 -2.39 10.52 -0.87
CA LEU A 239 -1.48 11.05 0.14
C LEU A 239 -1.95 12.45 0.55
N THR A 240 -2.04 12.68 1.85
CA THR A 240 -2.49 13.95 2.43
C THR A 240 -1.33 14.85 2.85
N ASP A 241 -0.16 14.26 3.04
CA ASP A 241 1.06 14.96 3.31
C ASP A 241 1.67 15.45 1.99
N THR A 242 1.94 16.74 1.86
CA THR A 242 2.28 17.42 0.61
C THR A 242 3.78 17.42 0.31
N ASP A 243 4.62 17.14 1.30
CA ASP A 243 6.08 17.20 1.24
C ASP A 243 6.78 15.89 1.58
N ALA A 244 6.06 14.91 2.14
CA ALA A 244 6.58 13.58 2.38
C ALA A 244 6.88 12.81 1.08
N PHE A 245 7.97 12.06 1.07
CA PHE A 245 8.27 11.13 -0.01
C PHE A 245 8.67 9.75 0.52
N TYR A 246 8.37 8.72 -0.27
CA TYR A 246 8.56 7.32 0.09
C TYR A 246 9.34 6.60 -0.99
N ILE A 247 10.30 5.77 -0.63
CA ILE A 247 11.11 4.97 -1.55
C ILE A 247 10.89 3.49 -1.23
N MET A 248 10.29 2.78 -2.18
CA MET A 248 10.18 1.32 -2.11
C MET A 248 11.53 0.70 -2.40
N THR A 249 11.94 -0.27 -1.60
CA THR A 249 13.21 -0.99 -1.74
C THR A 249 13.00 -2.37 -2.39
N ASP A 250 14.10 -3.04 -2.75
CA ASP A 250 14.11 -4.41 -3.27
C ASP A 250 14.09 -5.49 -2.16
N VAL A 251 13.98 -5.08 -0.90
CA VAL A 251 13.88 -6.01 0.23
C VAL A 251 12.55 -6.78 0.13
N PRO A 252 12.59 -8.13 0.17
CA PRO A 252 11.40 -8.94 0.08
C PRO A 252 10.51 -8.76 1.33
N ASN A 253 9.24 -9.09 1.19
CA ASN A 253 8.26 -9.03 2.29
C ASN A 253 8.08 -7.63 2.93
N GLY A 254 8.24 -6.57 2.17
CA GLY A 254 7.96 -5.20 2.63
C GLY A 254 6.47 -4.94 2.82
N MET A 255 5.91 -4.07 2.00
CA MET A 255 4.48 -3.70 2.05
C MET A 255 3.60 -4.79 1.43
N LYS A 256 2.59 -5.29 2.16
CA LYS A 256 1.69 -6.35 1.71
C LYS A 256 0.21 -5.96 1.82
N TYR A 257 -0.54 -6.40 0.83
CA TYR A 257 -1.99 -6.33 0.78
C TYR A 257 -2.56 -7.75 0.73
N PHE A 258 -3.33 -8.12 1.74
CA PHE A 258 -4.04 -9.40 1.77
C PHE A 258 -5.49 -9.22 1.36
N GLU A 259 -5.87 -9.87 0.26
CA GLU A 259 -7.26 -9.97 -0.16
C GLU A 259 -7.91 -11.21 0.46
N ARG A 260 -8.82 -11.00 1.44
CA ARG A 260 -9.57 -12.07 2.09
C ARG A 260 -10.83 -12.43 1.31
N SER A 261 -11.53 -11.44 0.79
CA SER A 261 -12.71 -11.63 -0.06
C SER A 261 -12.76 -10.50 -1.07
N PRO A 262 -12.69 -10.83 -2.36
CA PRO A 262 -12.86 -9.83 -3.41
C PRO A 262 -14.22 -9.18 -3.30
N ILE A 263 -14.38 -8.07 -4.00
CA ILE A 263 -15.64 -7.34 -3.98
C ILE A 263 -16.79 -8.23 -4.45
N LYS A 264 -17.83 -8.27 -3.64
CA LYS A 264 -19.09 -9.01 -3.90
C LYS A 264 -20.26 -8.07 -3.79
N THR A 265 -21.19 -8.19 -4.70
CA THR A 265 -22.44 -7.45 -4.71
C THR A 265 -23.58 -8.41 -4.42
N ALA A 266 -24.66 -7.91 -3.81
CA ALA A 266 -25.88 -8.66 -3.60
C ALA A 266 -27.08 -7.70 -3.61
N MET A 267 -28.18 -8.17 -4.16
CA MET A 267 -29.48 -7.46 -4.21
C MET A 267 -30.55 -8.27 -3.52
N GLU A 268 -31.35 -7.64 -2.69
CA GLU A 268 -32.43 -8.27 -1.93
C GLU A 268 -33.60 -7.31 -1.78
N GLY A 269 -34.82 -7.82 -1.92
CA GLY A 269 -36.03 -7.09 -1.62
C GLY A 269 -36.41 -7.24 -0.16
N ASP A 270 -36.88 -6.15 0.45
CA ASP A 270 -37.45 -6.16 1.80
C ASP A 270 -38.95 -6.41 1.71
N PHE A 271 -39.42 -7.48 2.35
CA PHE A 271 -40.84 -7.84 2.30
C PHE A 271 -41.72 -6.83 3.03
N ASP A 272 -41.27 -6.30 4.15
CA ASP A 272 -42.09 -5.41 5.01
C ASP A 272 -42.24 -4.00 4.41
N THR A 273 -41.19 -3.49 3.76
CA THR A 273 -41.18 -2.12 3.22
C THR A 273 -41.28 -2.06 1.70
N GLY A 274 -41.23 -3.19 1.00
CA GLY A 274 -41.21 -3.26 -0.47
C GLY A 274 -39.96 -2.71 -1.14
N ASN A 275 -39.01 -2.22 -0.35
CA ASN A 275 -37.78 -1.60 -0.85
C ASN A 275 -36.84 -2.63 -1.47
N VAL A 276 -36.09 -2.23 -2.50
CA VAL A 276 -35.00 -3.02 -3.04
C VAL A 276 -33.66 -2.49 -2.49
N ARG A 277 -32.87 -3.38 -1.89
CA ARG A 277 -31.59 -3.07 -1.30
C ARG A 277 -30.48 -3.66 -2.16
N TYR A 278 -29.45 -2.86 -2.46
CA TYR A 278 -28.26 -3.29 -3.17
C TYR A 278 -27.04 -2.96 -2.33
N LYS A 279 -26.18 -3.97 -2.09
CA LYS A 279 -24.95 -3.83 -1.28
C LYS A 279 -23.72 -4.28 -2.05
N ALA A 280 -22.60 -3.63 -1.78
CA ALA A 280 -21.26 -4.10 -2.12
C ALA A 280 -20.49 -4.36 -0.84
N ARG A 281 -19.64 -5.40 -0.84
CA ARG A 281 -18.81 -5.81 0.28
C ARG A 281 -17.50 -6.38 -0.22
N GLU A 282 -16.40 -6.00 0.45
CA GLU A 282 -15.08 -6.61 0.29
C GLU A 282 -14.42 -6.77 1.66
N ARG A 283 -13.38 -7.61 1.73
CA ARG A 283 -12.64 -7.83 2.97
C ARG A 283 -11.15 -7.97 2.67
N TYR A 284 -10.32 -7.16 3.34
CA TYR A 284 -8.90 -7.06 3.09
C TYR A 284 -8.15 -6.44 4.27
N SER A 285 -6.81 -6.46 4.18
CA SER A 285 -5.92 -5.72 5.09
C SER A 285 -4.70 -5.19 4.34
N PHE A 286 -4.18 -4.06 4.79
CA PHE A 286 -2.91 -3.46 4.36
C PHE A 286 -1.96 -3.44 5.55
N GLY A 287 -0.68 -3.68 5.30
CA GLY A 287 0.31 -3.63 6.36
C GLY A 287 1.73 -3.80 5.83
N VAL A 288 2.65 -4.03 6.74
CA VAL A 288 4.08 -4.18 6.48
C VAL A 288 4.60 -5.39 7.25
N SER A 289 5.38 -6.24 6.60
CA SER A 289 6.04 -7.39 7.23
C SER A 289 7.49 -7.07 7.57
N ASP A 290 8.21 -6.42 6.65
CA ASP A 290 9.57 -5.91 6.91
C ASP A 290 9.64 -4.40 6.66
N PHE A 291 9.97 -3.63 7.69
CA PHE A 291 10.10 -2.18 7.61
C PHE A 291 11.20 -1.71 6.63
N ARG A 292 12.18 -2.58 6.33
CA ARG A 292 13.24 -2.30 5.34
C ARG A 292 12.74 -2.27 3.90
N GLY A 293 11.52 -2.78 3.66
CA GLY A 293 10.86 -2.75 2.35
C GLY A 293 10.47 -1.35 1.87
N ILE A 294 10.53 -0.36 2.76
CA ILE A 294 10.21 1.03 2.46
C ILE A 294 11.06 1.99 3.29
N PHE A 295 11.47 3.07 2.67
CA PHE A 295 12.19 4.20 3.29
C PHE A 295 11.40 5.48 3.07
N ALA A 296 11.38 6.40 4.03
CA ALA A 296 10.61 7.64 3.88
C ALA A 296 11.26 8.85 4.57
N SER A 297 10.83 10.05 4.14
CA SER A 297 11.02 11.30 4.86
C SER A 297 9.68 12.02 4.98
N PRO A 298 9.34 12.59 6.14
CA PRO A 298 8.09 13.31 6.34
C PRO A 298 8.08 14.71 5.73
N GLY A 299 9.19 15.17 5.11
CA GLY A 299 9.37 16.57 4.77
C GLY A 299 9.86 17.40 5.97
N ALA A 300 10.02 18.72 5.82
CA ALA A 300 10.54 19.64 6.85
C ALA A 300 9.63 20.86 7.04
#